data_11cfccc8f2f5dac0be016616de85450c
#
_entry.id   11cfccc8f2f5dac0be016616de85450c
#
_cell.length_a   1.000
_cell.length_b   1.000
_cell.length_c   1.000
_cell.angle_alpha   90.00
_cell.angle_beta   90.00
_cell.angle_gamma   90.00
#
_symmetry.space_group_name_H-M   'P 1'
#
loop_
_entity.id
_entity.type
_entity.pdbx_description
1 polymer ?
#
loop_
_entity_poly.entity_id
_entity_poly.type
_entity_poly.pdbx_seq_one_letter_code
_entity_poly.pdbx_strand_id
1 'polypeptide(L)'
;MRNSKGFTLIELLIVVVIIGILAAIAIPKFGATKDKAYIAAVKSDLRNLSTAEESYFADNVVYTTSLPTTSFSSSAGVTVSISAANATGWTASAVHASLPTKPCFTFAGTGGPSGLATVEGEIKCTP
;
A
#
# COMPACT_ATOMS: atom_id res chain seq x y z
N MET A 1 -0.08 60.93 8.99
CA MET A 1 -0.45 60.42 7.66
C MET A 1 0.06 58.99 7.51
N ARG A 2 -0.83 58.07 7.30
CA ARG A 2 -0.46 56.65 7.02
C ARG A 2 -0.11 56.52 5.55
N ASN A 3 1.16 56.25 5.25
CA ASN A 3 1.62 56.02 3.89
C ASN A 3 1.24 54.59 3.50
N SER A 4 0.11 54.37 2.88
CA SER A 4 -0.33 53.06 2.38
C SER A 4 0.38 52.82 1.03
N LYS A 5 1.48 52.11 1.05
CA LYS A 5 2.10 51.56 -0.16
C LYS A 5 1.26 50.38 -0.64
N GLY A 6 0.57 50.56 -1.74
CA GLY A 6 -0.20 49.50 -2.39
C GLY A 6 0.71 48.62 -3.24
N PHE A 7 0.30 47.33 -3.44
CA PHE A 7 0.95 46.40 -4.36
C PHE A 7 0.73 46.83 -5.81
N THR A 8 1.72 46.65 -6.64
CA THR A 8 1.62 46.86 -8.08
C THR A 8 0.96 45.63 -8.75
N LEU A 9 0.29 45.87 -9.87
CA LEU A 9 -0.36 44.76 -10.62
C LEU A 9 0.68 43.76 -11.13
N ILE A 10 1.88 44.19 -11.48
CA ILE A 10 2.95 43.32 -11.96
C ILE A 10 3.55 42.45 -10.83
N GLU A 11 3.65 42.93 -9.59
CA GLU A 11 4.08 42.14 -8.46
C GLU A 11 3.11 40.99 -8.19
N LEU A 12 1.81 41.24 -8.28
CA LEU A 12 0.80 40.22 -8.14
C LEU A 12 0.85 39.21 -9.30
N LEU A 13 1.02 39.70 -10.53
CA LEU A 13 1.10 38.86 -11.73
C LEU A 13 2.28 37.89 -11.69
N ILE A 14 3.46 38.36 -11.32
CA ILE A 14 4.66 37.52 -11.22
C ILE A 14 4.44 36.37 -10.20
N VAL A 15 3.86 36.69 -9.05
CA VAL A 15 3.63 35.71 -7.98
C VAL A 15 2.68 34.60 -8.45
N VAL A 16 1.56 34.93 -9.08
CA VAL A 16 0.61 33.90 -9.55
C VAL A 16 1.18 33.04 -10.67
N VAL A 17 2.02 33.60 -11.54
CA VAL A 17 2.71 32.84 -12.60
C VAL A 17 3.70 31.86 -11.98
N ILE A 18 4.51 32.28 -11.01
CA ILE A 18 5.46 31.40 -10.34
C ILE A 18 4.75 30.26 -9.59
N ILE A 19 3.68 30.59 -8.85
CA ILE A 19 2.87 29.58 -8.16
C ILE A 19 2.27 28.60 -9.17
N GLY A 20 1.76 29.06 -10.31
CA GLY A 20 1.22 28.20 -11.35
C GLY A 20 2.23 27.22 -11.92
N ILE A 21 3.46 27.66 -12.19
CA ILE A 21 4.54 26.81 -12.69
C ILE A 21 4.94 25.78 -11.63
N LEU A 22 5.11 26.19 -10.38
CA LEU A 22 5.46 25.28 -9.28
C LEU A 22 4.37 24.25 -9.02
N ALA A 23 3.10 24.66 -9.05
CA ALA A 23 1.96 23.77 -8.88
C ALA A 23 1.86 22.72 -10.01
N ALA A 24 2.12 23.11 -11.25
CA ALA A 24 2.10 22.20 -12.40
C ALA A 24 3.10 21.04 -12.28
N ILE A 25 4.23 21.27 -11.61
CA ILE A 25 5.26 20.25 -11.37
C ILE A 25 4.95 19.44 -10.09
N ALA A 26 4.48 20.11 -9.05
CA ALA A 26 4.32 19.51 -7.72
C ALA A 26 3.15 18.53 -7.65
N ILE A 27 2.01 18.86 -8.26
CA ILE A 27 0.78 18.07 -8.15
C ILE A 27 0.96 16.63 -8.68
N PRO A 28 1.46 16.38 -9.91
CA PRO A 28 1.62 15.01 -10.41
C PRO A 28 2.67 14.24 -9.63
N LYS A 29 3.72 14.89 -9.13
CA LYS A 29 4.77 14.25 -8.34
C LYS A 29 4.25 13.79 -6.97
N PHE A 30 3.36 14.56 -6.36
CA PHE A 30 2.70 14.21 -5.10
C PHE A 30 1.79 12.97 -5.26
N GLY A 31 1.04 12.87 -6.36
CA GLY A 31 0.21 11.70 -6.67
C GLY A 31 1.03 10.42 -6.71
N ALA A 32 2.10 10.40 -7.50
CA ALA A 32 2.98 9.23 -7.61
C ALA A 32 3.65 8.84 -6.28
N THR A 33 3.93 9.80 -5.40
CA THR A 33 4.48 9.53 -4.07
C THR A 33 3.46 8.89 -3.13
N LYS A 34 2.20 9.33 -3.20
CA LYS A 34 1.10 8.71 -2.44
C LYS A 34 0.87 7.25 -2.86
N ASP A 35 0.86 6.96 -4.16
CA ASP A 35 0.70 5.61 -4.66
C ASP A 35 1.79 4.67 -4.13
N LYS A 36 3.04 5.13 -4.11
CA LYS A 36 4.15 4.37 -3.54
C LYS A 36 3.97 4.12 -2.05
N ALA A 37 3.45 5.09 -1.30
CA ALA A 37 3.18 4.92 0.13
C ALA A 37 2.07 3.90 0.39
N TYR A 38 1.00 3.90 -0.40
CA TYR A 38 -0.07 2.91 -0.30
C TYR A 38 0.41 1.50 -0.64
N ILE A 39 1.22 1.33 -1.68
CA ILE A 39 1.83 0.04 -2.02
C ILE A 39 2.79 -0.43 -0.91
N ALA A 40 3.54 0.48 -0.30
CA ALA A 40 4.42 0.14 0.83
C ALA A 40 3.62 -0.35 2.04
N ALA A 41 2.48 0.26 2.35
CA ALA A 41 1.58 -0.19 3.41
C ALA A 41 1.03 -1.60 3.12
N VAL A 42 0.57 -1.86 1.90
CA VAL A 42 0.10 -3.18 1.46
C VAL A 42 1.19 -4.24 1.60
N LYS A 43 2.41 -3.94 1.16
CA LYS A 43 3.56 -4.85 1.30
C LYS A 43 3.92 -5.12 2.75
N SER A 44 3.85 -4.10 3.60
CA SER A 44 4.08 -4.25 5.04
C SER A 44 3.04 -5.17 5.68
N ASP A 45 1.77 -5.01 5.33
CA ASP A 45 0.71 -5.85 5.85
C ASP A 45 0.84 -7.30 5.40
N LEU A 46 1.23 -7.56 4.15
CA LEU A 46 1.49 -8.92 3.69
C LEU A 46 2.68 -9.59 4.40
N ARG A 47 3.72 -8.82 4.76
CA ARG A 47 4.82 -9.34 5.61
C ARG A 47 4.35 -9.65 7.03
N ASN A 48 3.55 -8.77 7.62
CA ASN A 48 2.97 -8.99 8.94
C ASN A 48 2.03 -10.19 8.93
N LEU A 49 1.24 -10.36 7.87
CA LEU A 49 0.42 -11.55 7.65
C LEU A 49 1.26 -12.82 7.62
N SER A 50 2.35 -12.83 6.87
CA SER A 50 3.26 -13.97 6.80
C SER A 50 3.79 -14.36 8.18
N THR A 51 4.19 -13.37 8.98
CA THR A 51 4.65 -13.62 10.36
C THR A 51 3.53 -14.18 11.24
N ALA A 52 2.30 -13.66 11.09
CA ALA A 52 1.15 -14.13 11.86
C ALA A 52 0.73 -15.55 11.47
N GLU A 53 0.78 -15.89 10.17
CA GLU A 53 0.52 -17.24 9.68
C GLU A 53 1.56 -18.25 10.18
N GLU A 54 2.84 -17.90 10.20
CA GLU A 54 3.89 -18.74 10.77
C GLU A 54 3.72 -18.95 12.27
N SER A 55 3.30 -17.91 13.00
CA SER A 55 2.99 -18.02 14.43
C SER A 55 1.79 -18.93 14.67
N TYR A 56 0.74 -18.78 13.88
CA TYR A 56 -0.44 -19.65 13.96
C TYR A 56 -0.10 -21.11 13.64
N PHE A 57 0.72 -21.33 12.62
CA PHE A 57 1.19 -22.66 12.24
C PHE A 57 2.03 -23.32 13.36
N ALA A 58 2.85 -22.56 14.06
CA ALA A 58 3.64 -23.09 15.17
C ALA A 58 2.77 -23.68 16.29
N ASP A 59 1.60 -23.11 16.53
CA ASP A 59 0.65 -23.55 17.56
C ASP A 59 -0.32 -24.63 17.06
N ASN A 60 -0.71 -24.60 15.79
CA ASN A 60 -1.81 -25.40 15.25
C ASN A 60 -1.39 -26.44 14.20
N VAL A 61 -0.15 -26.37 13.69
CA VAL A 61 0.41 -27.24 12.62
C VAL A 61 -0.42 -27.16 11.31
N VAL A 62 -1.09 -26.04 11.12
CA VAL A 62 -1.89 -25.73 9.93
C VAL A 62 -1.97 -24.21 9.75
N TYR A 63 -1.95 -23.74 8.52
CA TYR A 63 -2.26 -22.35 8.19
C TYR A 63 -3.78 -22.12 8.13
N THR A 64 -4.21 -20.87 8.26
CA THR A 64 -5.65 -20.55 8.30
C THR A 64 -6.04 -19.47 7.30
N THR A 65 -7.26 -19.53 6.80
CA THR A 65 -7.85 -18.45 5.99
C THR A 65 -8.42 -17.31 6.85
N SER A 66 -8.44 -17.46 8.17
CA SER A 66 -9.03 -16.50 9.11
C SER A 66 -8.20 -16.40 10.37
N LEU A 67 -7.22 -15.49 10.38
CA LEU A 67 -6.44 -15.19 11.58
C LEU A 67 -7.27 -14.40 12.61
N PRO A 68 -7.08 -14.66 13.91
CA PRO A 68 -7.65 -13.81 14.96
C PRO A 68 -7.17 -12.35 14.81
N THR A 69 -8.04 -11.39 15.07
CA THR A 69 -7.72 -9.95 15.04
C THR A 69 -6.65 -9.53 16.04
N THR A 70 -6.42 -10.35 17.06
CA THR A 70 -5.31 -10.19 18.03
C THR A 70 -3.95 -10.56 17.45
N SER A 71 -3.92 -11.42 16.44
CA SER A 71 -2.68 -11.88 15.79
C SER A 71 -2.32 -11.07 14.54
N PHE A 72 -3.33 -10.60 13.82
CA PHE A 72 -3.16 -9.80 12.62
C PHE A 72 -4.27 -8.76 12.45
N SER A 73 -3.88 -7.54 12.13
CA SER A 73 -4.79 -6.47 11.73
C SER A 73 -4.17 -5.69 10.58
N SER A 74 -4.93 -5.46 9.53
CA SER A 74 -4.47 -4.67 8.39
C SER A 74 -4.44 -3.18 8.69
N SER A 75 -3.57 -2.46 8.00
CA SER A 75 -3.48 -1.00 8.07
C SER A 75 -4.76 -0.34 7.55
N ALA A 76 -4.99 0.91 7.95
CA ALA A 76 -6.15 1.68 7.49
C ALA A 76 -6.18 1.75 5.96
N GLY A 77 -7.32 1.38 5.37
CA GLY A 77 -7.53 1.36 3.93
C GLY A 77 -6.94 0.15 3.20
N VAL A 78 -6.25 -0.77 3.87
CA VAL A 78 -5.76 -2.02 3.30
C VAL A 78 -6.73 -3.15 3.59
N THR A 79 -7.11 -3.87 2.55
CA THR A 79 -7.89 -5.10 2.64
C THR A 79 -6.99 -6.28 2.30
N VAL A 80 -6.85 -7.22 3.22
CA VAL A 80 -6.09 -8.46 3.06
C VAL A 80 -7.05 -9.62 2.95
N SER A 81 -6.80 -10.53 2.00
CA SER A 81 -7.59 -11.72 1.77
C SER A 81 -6.68 -12.94 1.64
N ILE A 82 -6.90 -13.94 2.48
CA ILE A 82 -6.22 -15.24 2.38
C ILE A 82 -7.13 -16.14 1.56
N SER A 83 -6.72 -16.49 0.35
CA SER A 83 -7.56 -17.22 -0.60
C SER A 83 -7.49 -18.73 -0.44
N ALA A 84 -6.39 -19.26 0.10
CA ALA A 84 -6.23 -20.67 0.42
C ALA A 84 -5.23 -20.82 1.57
N ALA A 85 -5.49 -21.79 2.45
CA ALA A 85 -4.57 -22.18 3.52
C ALA A 85 -4.80 -23.65 3.89
N ASN A 86 -3.74 -24.38 4.15
CA ASN A 86 -3.76 -25.79 4.54
C ASN A 86 -2.53 -26.12 5.40
N ALA A 87 -2.28 -27.39 5.67
CA ALA A 87 -1.15 -27.84 6.48
C ALA A 87 0.22 -27.62 5.80
N THR A 88 0.28 -27.29 4.53
CA THR A 88 1.53 -27.23 3.76
C THR A 88 1.80 -25.89 3.10
N GLY A 89 0.85 -24.94 3.18
CA GLY A 89 1.03 -23.61 2.61
C GLY A 89 -0.22 -22.73 2.63
N TRP A 90 -0.07 -21.50 2.21
CA TRP A 90 -1.15 -20.51 2.09
C TRP A 90 -0.88 -19.52 0.96
N THR A 91 -1.94 -18.88 0.49
CA THR A 91 -1.88 -17.80 -0.52
C THR A 91 -2.70 -16.62 -0.06
N ALA A 92 -2.19 -15.42 -0.31
CA ALA A 92 -2.89 -14.20 0.04
C ALA A 92 -2.70 -13.09 -0.99
N SER A 93 -3.65 -12.18 -0.98
CA SER A 93 -3.60 -10.92 -1.71
C SER A 93 -3.99 -9.76 -0.81
N ALA A 94 -3.51 -8.58 -1.11
CA ALA A 94 -3.90 -7.36 -0.42
C ALA A 94 -3.97 -6.20 -1.39
N VAL A 95 -4.85 -5.25 -1.11
CA VAL A 95 -5.09 -4.06 -1.93
C VAL A 95 -5.40 -2.87 -1.03
N HIS A 96 -4.97 -1.68 -1.44
CA HIS A 96 -5.36 -0.44 -0.78
C HIS A 96 -6.60 0.16 -1.47
N ALA A 97 -7.56 0.66 -0.69
CA ALA A 97 -8.80 1.25 -1.19
C ALA A 97 -8.60 2.41 -2.19
N SER A 98 -7.51 3.17 -2.03
CA SER A 98 -7.12 4.23 -2.97
C SER A 98 -6.46 3.73 -4.25
N LEU A 99 -6.07 2.45 -4.32
CA LEU A 99 -5.43 1.80 -5.47
C LEU A 99 -6.06 0.44 -5.77
N PRO A 100 -7.36 0.38 -6.06
CA PRO A 100 -8.08 -0.90 -6.20
C PRO A 100 -7.60 -1.74 -7.40
N THR A 101 -6.94 -1.12 -8.37
CA THR A 101 -6.39 -1.79 -9.56
C THR A 101 -4.99 -2.34 -9.37
N LYS A 102 -4.36 -2.11 -8.21
CA LYS A 102 -2.98 -2.51 -7.92
C LYS A 102 -2.88 -3.46 -6.72
N PRO A 103 -3.49 -4.65 -6.78
CA PRO A 103 -3.32 -5.66 -5.73
C PRO A 103 -1.89 -6.19 -5.69
N CYS A 104 -1.47 -6.57 -4.49
CA CYS A 104 -0.23 -7.30 -4.25
C CYS A 104 -0.54 -8.73 -3.83
N PHE A 105 0.33 -9.66 -4.16
CA PHE A 105 0.16 -11.10 -3.95
C PHE A 105 1.38 -11.68 -3.27
N THR A 106 1.17 -12.73 -2.46
CA THR A 106 2.22 -13.55 -1.88
C THR A 106 1.70 -14.95 -1.58
N PHE A 107 2.60 -15.91 -1.41
CA PHE A 107 2.28 -17.27 -0.98
C PHE A 107 3.46 -17.88 -0.21
N ALA A 108 3.18 -18.94 0.53
CA ALA A 108 4.18 -19.76 1.19
C ALA A 108 3.83 -21.25 1.02
N GLY A 109 4.86 -22.08 0.94
CA GLY A 109 4.73 -23.52 0.80
C GLY A 109 3.99 -23.95 -0.47
N THR A 110 3.21 -25.03 -0.34
CA THR A 110 2.45 -25.61 -1.46
C THR A 110 1.17 -24.83 -1.80
N GLY A 111 0.96 -23.64 -1.20
CA GLY A 111 -0.13 -22.75 -1.60
C GLY A 111 -0.09 -22.38 -3.08
N GLY A 112 1.07 -22.50 -3.67
CA GLY A 112 1.33 -22.28 -5.11
C GLY A 112 1.37 -20.82 -5.50
N PRO A 113 1.74 -20.52 -6.75
CA PRO A 113 1.80 -19.15 -7.24
C PRO A 113 0.47 -18.42 -7.03
N SER A 114 0.52 -17.21 -6.51
CA SER A 114 -0.65 -16.37 -6.25
C SER A 114 -0.54 -15.10 -7.10
N GLY A 115 -1.44 -14.94 -8.04
CA GLY A 115 -1.44 -13.79 -8.94
C GLY A 115 -0.10 -13.63 -9.65
N LEU A 116 0.61 -12.54 -9.38
CA LEU A 116 1.93 -12.25 -9.96
C LEU A 116 3.10 -12.83 -9.15
N ALA A 117 2.87 -13.28 -7.93
CA ALA A 117 3.91 -13.87 -7.09
C ALA A 117 4.19 -15.31 -7.56
N THR A 118 5.39 -15.57 -8.04
CA THR A 118 5.86 -16.85 -8.56
C THR A 118 6.94 -17.50 -7.72
N VAL A 119 7.50 -16.74 -6.78
CA VAL A 119 8.52 -17.19 -5.84
C VAL A 119 7.94 -17.13 -4.42
N GLU A 120 8.16 -18.20 -3.65
CA GLU A 120 7.71 -18.30 -2.27
C GLU A 120 8.25 -17.15 -1.42
N GLY A 121 7.37 -16.52 -0.64
CA GLY A 121 7.70 -15.39 0.22
C GLY A 121 7.91 -14.05 -0.51
N GLU A 122 7.92 -14.04 -1.85
CA GLU A 122 7.98 -12.82 -2.63
C GLU A 122 6.62 -12.08 -2.57
N ILE A 123 6.68 -10.76 -2.42
CA ILE A 123 5.49 -9.92 -2.55
C ILE A 123 5.55 -9.19 -3.89
N LYS A 124 4.65 -9.53 -4.78
CA LYS A 124 4.56 -8.96 -6.12
C LYS A 124 3.27 -8.17 -6.28
N CYS A 125 3.39 -6.92 -6.71
CA CYS A 125 2.24 -6.04 -6.94
C CYS A 125 2.02 -5.83 -8.43
N THR A 126 0.78 -5.62 -8.82
CA THR A 126 0.42 -5.17 -10.17
C THR A 126 1.07 -3.81 -10.44
N PRO A 127 1.70 -3.59 -11.59
CA PRO A 127 2.40 -2.36 -11.94
C PRO A 127 1.47 -1.14 -12.07
#